data_c4a98540a2cbfe7715a9f390ce844b43
#
_entry.id   c4a98540a2cbfe7715a9f390ce844b43
#
_cell.length_a   1.000
_cell.length_b   1.000
_cell.length_c   1.000
_cell.angle_alpha   90.00
_cell.angle_beta   90.00
_cell.angle_gamma   90.00
#
_symmetry.space_group_name_H-M   'P 1'
#
loop_
_entity.id
_entity.type
_entity.pdbx_description
1 polymer ?
#
loop_
_entity_poly.entity_id
_entity_poly.type
_entity_poly.pdbx_seq_one_letter_code
_entity_poly.pdbx_strand_id
1 'polypeptide(L)'
;MQRKVHAQGGMGSSALALLLVAVAGLVLALPLPQVTRPRHVHATLLVLGAAQYNGHPSPAFRQRLDRALALYRAGGVRHIVVSGGVGTGDRYSEGAVGRLYLSRRGVPLGMLNAETRSRTTLENLQDSRPLLLGKAGLESVTLVTDEAHAPRALALARATGLKADVSSVPLGAGQWRYRLREKLALLAYTVLGVGSRE
;
A
#
# COMPACT_ATOMS: atom_id res chain seq x y z
N MET A 1 -33.64 44.27 41.17
CA MET A 1 -33.75 43.63 39.85
C MET A 1 -32.38 42.96 39.54
N GLN A 2 -32.20 41.71 40.01
CA GLN A 2 -30.92 41.00 39.83
C GLN A 2 -31.06 40.06 38.64
N ARG A 3 -30.24 40.27 37.61
CA ARG A 3 -30.12 39.36 36.47
C ARG A 3 -29.24 38.17 36.89
N LYS A 4 -29.83 36.97 36.90
CA LYS A 4 -29.13 35.72 36.99
C LYS A 4 -28.39 35.48 35.66
N VAL A 5 -27.05 35.55 35.71
CA VAL A 5 -26.20 35.10 34.62
C VAL A 5 -26.17 33.57 34.68
N HIS A 6 -26.77 32.92 33.70
CA HIS A 6 -26.65 31.47 33.52
C HIS A 6 -25.26 31.18 33.00
N ALA A 7 -24.43 30.61 33.84
CA ALA A 7 -23.16 29.98 33.39
C ALA A 7 -23.54 28.76 32.54
N GLN A 8 -23.44 28.88 31.23
CA GLN A 8 -23.43 27.72 30.34
C GLN A 8 -22.09 27.00 30.52
N GLY A 9 -22.14 25.92 31.30
CA GLY A 9 -20.98 25.11 31.58
C GLY A 9 -20.46 24.45 30.32
N GLY A 10 -19.19 24.67 30.02
CA GLY A 10 -18.44 24.04 28.96
C GLY A 10 -18.24 22.54 29.19
N MET A 11 -19.29 21.74 29.09
CA MET A 11 -19.25 20.27 29.13
C MET A 11 -18.87 19.65 27.78
N GLY A 12 -18.60 20.47 26.74
CA GLY A 12 -18.38 19.97 25.39
C GLY A 12 -16.96 19.42 25.13
N SER A 13 -15.91 20.08 25.63
CA SER A 13 -14.53 19.75 25.21
C SER A 13 -13.98 18.48 25.86
N SER A 14 -14.24 18.25 27.14
CA SER A 14 -13.74 17.05 27.84
C SER A 14 -14.48 15.79 27.40
N ALA A 15 -15.79 15.85 27.20
CA ALA A 15 -16.57 14.73 26.69
C ALA A 15 -16.20 14.37 25.26
N LEU A 16 -15.96 15.38 24.40
CA LEU A 16 -15.47 15.18 23.05
C LEU A 16 -14.07 14.54 23.03
N ALA A 17 -13.17 15.02 23.89
CA ALA A 17 -11.82 14.45 24.00
C ALA A 17 -11.85 12.97 24.46
N LEU A 18 -12.67 12.64 25.46
CA LEU A 18 -12.86 11.26 25.92
C LEU A 18 -13.47 10.37 24.83
N LEU A 19 -14.45 10.87 24.09
CA LEU A 19 -15.03 10.15 22.96
C LEU A 19 -13.99 9.88 21.86
N LEU A 20 -13.18 10.86 21.51
CA LEU A 20 -12.11 10.70 20.52
C LEU A 20 -11.07 9.67 20.97
N VAL A 21 -10.68 9.70 22.23
CA VAL A 21 -9.75 8.70 22.81
C VAL A 21 -10.39 7.31 22.79
N ALA A 22 -11.65 7.17 23.16
CA ALA A 22 -12.36 5.89 23.14
C ALA A 22 -12.50 5.35 21.72
N VAL A 23 -12.86 6.19 20.75
CA VAL A 23 -12.96 5.81 19.33
C VAL A 23 -11.58 5.43 18.79
N ALA A 24 -10.54 6.19 19.10
CA ALA A 24 -9.17 5.85 18.70
C ALA A 24 -8.73 4.50 19.32
N GLY A 25 -9.01 4.28 20.61
CA GLY A 25 -8.75 3.02 21.30
C GLY A 25 -9.48 1.84 20.64
N LEU A 26 -10.76 2.01 20.33
CA LEU A 26 -11.57 1.00 19.64
C LEU A 26 -11.00 0.68 18.25
N VAL A 27 -10.68 1.70 17.45
CA VAL A 27 -10.09 1.51 16.12
C VAL A 27 -8.73 0.78 16.20
N LEU A 28 -7.93 1.10 17.22
CA LEU A 28 -6.64 0.43 17.44
C LEU A 28 -6.82 -1.03 17.88
N ALA A 29 -7.86 -1.33 18.64
CA ALA A 29 -8.17 -2.69 19.09
C ALA A 29 -8.75 -3.58 17.98
N LEU A 30 -9.44 -3.00 16.98
CA LEU A 30 -9.99 -3.78 15.87
C LEU A 30 -8.86 -4.42 15.05
N PRO A 31 -8.98 -5.70 14.67
CA PRO A 31 -8.01 -6.31 13.76
C PRO A 31 -8.02 -5.58 12.40
N LEU A 32 -6.86 -5.50 11.74
CA LEU A 32 -6.84 -5.07 10.34
C LEU A 32 -7.76 -5.99 9.52
N PRO A 33 -8.50 -5.44 8.54
CA PRO A 33 -9.24 -6.28 7.61
C PRO A 33 -8.30 -7.33 7.02
N GLN A 34 -8.65 -8.61 7.19
CA GLN A 34 -7.85 -9.67 6.56
C GLN A 34 -8.15 -9.64 5.07
N VAL A 35 -7.12 -9.31 4.29
CA VAL A 35 -7.20 -9.44 2.84
C VAL A 35 -6.89 -10.89 2.52
N THR A 36 -7.91 -11.64 2.15
CA THR A 36 -7.77 -13.05 1.76
C THR A 36 -6.81 -13.17 0.57
N ARG A 37 -6.04 -14.25 0.55
CA ARG A 37 -5.22 -14.58 -0.62
C ARG A 37 -6.10 -14.57 -1.86
N PRO A 38 -5.63 -14.04 -3.01
CA PRO A 38 -6.44 -13.98 -4.21
C PRO A 38 -6.88 -15.42 -4.60
N ARG A 39 -8.14 -15.56 -4.98
CA ARG A 39 -8.62 -16.80 -5.58
C ARG A 39 -7.98 -17.03 -6.94
N HIS A 40 -7.58 -15.94 -7.58
CA HIS A 40 -6.96 -15.93 -8.89
C HIS A 40 -5.79 -14.95 -8.92
N VAL A 41 -4.67 -15.36 -9.51
CA VAL A 41 -3.52 -14.49 -9.77
C VAL A 41 -3.66 -13.95 -11.20
N HIS A 42 -3.73 -12.64 -11.35
CA HIS A 42 -3.81 -12.02 -12.66
C HIS A 42 -2.50 -12.15 -13.43
N ALA A 43 -2.59 -12.10 -14.75
CA ALA A 43 -1.43 -12.17 -15.64
C ALA A 43 -0.45 -11.00 -15.44
N THR A 44 -0.91 -9.90 -14.83
CA THR A 44 -0.09 -8.73 -14.52
C THR A 44 0.04 -8.58 -13.00
N LEU A 45 1.28 -8.48 -12.52
CA LEU A 45 1.61 -8.17 -11.13
C LEU A 45 2.04 -6.71 -11.01
N LEU A 46 1.60 -6.04 -9.93
CA LEU A 46 2.13 -4.77 -9.49
C LEU A 46 2.77 -4.95 -8.10
N VAL A 47 4.10 -4.94 -8.05
CA VAL A 47 4.87 -5.05 -6.81
C VAL A 47 5.06 -3.67 -6.23
N LEU A 48 4.51 -3.43 -5.02
CA LEU A 48 4.68 -2.16 -4.34
C LEU A 48 6.02 -2.11 -3.60
N GLY A 49 6.75 -1.03 -3.76
CA GLY A 49 8.03 -0.77 -3.10
C GLY A 49 7.92 -0.77 -1.57
N ALA A 50 9.06 -0.99 -0.90
CA ALA A 50 9.18 -1.00 0.55
C ALA A 50 10.62 -0.74 1.02
N ALA A 51 11.20 0.33 0.53
CA ALA A 51 12.57 0.77 0.73
C ALA A 51 13.64 -0.11 0.05
N GLN A 52 14.71 0.55 -0.31
CA GLN A 52 15.96 -0.05 -0.77
C GLN A 52 17.12 0.74 -0.16
N TYR A 53 18.30 0.16 -0.13
CA TYR A 53 19.50 0.81 0.42
C TYR A 53 20.68 0.56 -0.55
N ASN A 54 21.17 1.63 -1.16
CA ASN A 54 22.32 1.58 -2.09
C ASN A 54 22.20 0.50 -3.20
N GLY A 55 21.00 0.36 -3.79
CA GLY A 55 20.73 -0.62 -4.84
C GLY A 55 20.40 -2.04 -4.37
N HIS A 56 20.19 -2.23 -3.05
CA HIS A 56 19.79 -3.49 -2.47
C HIS A 56 18.37 -3.38 -1.86
N PRO A 57 17.45 -4.30 -2.17
CA PRO A 57 16.14 -4.30 -1.56
C PRO A 57 16.23 -4.48 -0.03
N SER A 58 15.46 -3.71 0.75
CA SER A 58 15.27 -3.97 2.18
C SER A 58 14.72 -5.39 2.41
N PRO A 59 14.81 -5.95 3.63
CA PRO A 59 14.24 -7.26 3.92
C PRO A 59 12.74 -7.35 3.57
N ALA A 60 11.95 -6.32 3.87
CA ALA A 60 10.53 -6.27 3.53
C ALA A 60 10.32 -6.23 2.00
N PHE A 61 11.08 -5.41 1.30
CA PHE A 61 10.98 -5.33 -0.15
C PHE A 61 11.40 -6.64 -0.84
N ARG A 62 12.45 -7.28 -0.32
CA ARG A 62 12.89 -8.59 -0.81
C ARG A 62 11.79 -9.64 -0.70
N GLN A 63 11.08 -9.71 0.42
CA GLN A 63 9.97 -10.64 0.60
C GLN A 63 8.86 -10.42 -0.45
N ARG A 64 8.51 -9.17 -0.76
CA ARG A 64 7.55 -8.85 -1.83
C ARG A 64 8.05 -9.29 -3.20
N LEU A 65 9.33 -9.03 -3.51
CA LEU A 65 9.95 -9.45 -4.78
C LEU A 65 10.04 -10.96 -4.90
N ASP A 66 10.40 -11.67 -3.82
CA ASP A 66 10.42 -13.14 -3.79
C ASP A 66 9.01 -13.73 -3.96
N ARG A 67 7.98 -13.07 -3.41
CA ARG A 67 6.59 -13.44 -3.65
C ARG A 67 6.20 -13.28 -5.11
N ALA A 68 6.55 -12.16 -5.74
CA ALA A 68 6.32 -11.96 -7.17
C ALA A 68 7.03 -13.01 -8.03
N LEU A 69 8.28 -13.34 -7.69
CA LEU A 69 9.05 -14.38 -8.35
C LEU A 69 8.40 -15.76 -8.21
N ALA A 70 7.90 -16.10 -7.03
CA ALA A 70 7.17 -17.35 -6.79
C ALA A 70 5.88 -17.43 -7.62
N LEU A 71 5.12 -16.35 -7.71
CA LEU A 71 3.91 -16.26 -8.55
C LEU A 71 4.26 -16.41 -10.04
N TYR A 72 5.33 -15.76 -10.51
CA TYR A 72 5.83 -15.90 -11.88
C TYR A 72 6.20 -17.36 -12.20
N ARG A 73 6.94 -18.01 -11.30
CA ARG A 73 7.36 -19.43 -11.48
C ARG A 73 6.21 -20.43 -11.43
N ALA A 74 5.14 -20.08 -10.73
CA ALA A 74 3.93 -20.90 -10.70
C ALA A 74 3.16 -20.87 -12.05
N GLY A 75 3.51 -19.96 -12.94
CA GLY A 75 2.91 -19.81 -14.27
C GLY A 75 1.74 -18.83 -14.33
N GLY A 76 1.35 -18.46 -15.56
CA GLY A 76 0.24 -17.55 -15.83
C GLY A 76 0.58 -16.05 -15.74
N VAL A 77 1.67 -15.65 -15.10
CA VAL A 77 2.15 -14.26 -15.07
C VAL A 77 2.89 -13.93 -16.36
N ARG A 78 2.48 -12.85 -17.01
CA ARG A 78 3.06 -12.39 -18.29
C ARG A 78 3.71 -11.01 -18.18
N HIS A 79 3.41 -10.26 -17.12
CA HIS A 79 3.91 -8.91 -16.95
C HIS A 79 4.07 -8.59 -15.46
N ILE A 80 5.18 -7.96 -15.10
CA ILE A 80 5.45 -7.52 -13.72
C ILE A 80 5.91 -6.06 -13.76
N VAL A 81 5.16 -5.20 -13.10
CA VAL A 81 5.55 -3.83 -12.83
C VAL A 81 6.04 -3.75 -11.40
N VAL A 82 7.22 -3.18 -11.19
CA VAL A 82 7.72 -2.85 -9.85
C VAL A 82 7.66 -1.34 -9.68
N SER A 83 6.95 -0.88 -8.66
CA SER A 83 6.72 0.55 -8.43
C SER A 83 7.41 1.04 -7.16
N GLY A 84 7.97 2.24 -7.25
CA GLY A 84 8.57 2.96 -6.14
C GLY A 84 9.70 3.87 -6.60
N GLY A 85 9.64 5.13 -6.17
CA GLY A 85 10.60 6.17 -6.51
C GLY A 85 11.89 6.09 -5.71
N VAL A 86 12.62 7.19 -5.73
CA VAL A 86 13.89 7.35 -5.00
C VAL A 86 13.60 7.83 -3.58
N GLY A 87 14.02 7.05 -2.59
CA GLY A 87 13.96 7.44 -1.18
C GLY A 87 14.90 8.60 -0.84
N THR A 88 14.62 9.31 0.25
CA THR A 88 15.47 10.42 0.70
C THR A 88 16.89 9.90 0.99
N GLY A 89 17.89 10.52 0.35
CA GLY A 89 19.29 10.14 0.49
C GLY A 89 19.74 8.94 -0.36
N ASP A 90 18.84 8.31 -1.10
CA ASP A 90 19.15 7.22 -2.01
C ASP A 90 19.54 7.72 -3.40
N ARG A 91 20.22 6.86 -4.17
CA ARG A 91 20.59 7.10 -5.58
C ARG A 91 19.69 6.34 -6.56
N TYR A 92 19.04 5.28 -6.10
CA TYR A 92 18.27 4.37 -6.93
C TYR A 92 16.82 4.37 -6.51
N SER A 93 15.92 4.21 -7.47
CA SER A 93 14.50 4.00 -7.18
C SER A 93 14.22 2.57 -6.77
N GLU A 94 13.21 2.38 -5.94
CA GLU A 94 12.74 1.04 -5.55
C GLU A 94 12.32 0.24 -6.79
N GLY A 95 11.61 0.87 -7.73
CA GLY A 95 11.19 0.23 -8.98
C GLY A 95 12.36 -0.30 -9.79
N ALA A 96 13.44 0.49 -9.97
CA ALA A 96 14.62 0.06 -10.71
C ALA A 96 15.37 -1.09 -10.00
N VAL A 97 15.53 -0.98 -8.66
CA VAL A 97 16.18 -2.01 -7.86
C VAL A 97 15.40 -3.32 -7.90
N GLY A 98 14.09 -3.26 -7.77
CA GLY A 98 13.23 -4.45 -7.81
C GLY A 98 13.20 -5.09 -9.20
N ARG A 99 13.15 -4.30 -10.27
CA ARG A 99 13.26 -4.80 -11.64
C ARG A 99 14.58 -5.54 -11.85
N LEU A 100 15.69 -4.97 -11.42
CA LEU A 100 17.02 -5.60 -11.51
C LEU A 100 17.09 -6.89 -10.66
N TYR A 101 16.50 -6.87 -9.46
CA TYR A 101 16.43 -8.04 -8.59
C TYR A 101 15.73 -9.24 -9.26
N LEU A 102 14.58 -8.99 -9.89
CA LEU A 102 13.80 -10.02 -10.58
C LEU A 102 14.51 -10.53 -11.86
N SER A 103 15.11 -9.62 -12.65
CA SER A 103 15.80 -10.01 -13.88
C SER A 103 17.01 -10.90 -13.59
N ARG A 104 17.78 -10.61 -12.55
CA ARG A 104 18.90 -11.46 -12.10
C ARG A 104 18.48 -12.85 -11.61
N ARG A 105 17.16 -13.05 -11.38
CA ARG A 105 16.59 -14.34 -10.96
C ARG A 105 15.81 -15.06 -12.05
N GLY A 106 16.02 -14.62 -13.31
CA GLY A 106 15.54 -15.30 -14.50
C GLY A 106 14.18 -14.82 -15.03
N VAL A 107 13.64 -13.68 -14.51
CA VAL A 107 12.48 -13.07 -15.16
C VAL A 107 12.96 -12.27 -16.37
N PRO A 108 12.46 -12.56 -17.60
CA PRO A 108 12.88 -11.86 -18.82
C PRO A 108 12.62 -10.35 -18.75
N LEU A 109 13.58 -9.54 -19.21
CA LEU A 109 13.46 -8.08 -19.18
C LEU A 109 12.23 -7.54 -19.92
N GLY A 110 11.80 -8.21 -20.99
CA GLY A 110 10.58 -7.86 -21.73
C GLY A 110 9.29 -8.03 -20.96
N MET A 111 9.31 -8.76 -19.84
CA MET A 111 8.18 -8.94 -18.92
C MET A 111 8.23 -7.99 -17.72
N LEU A 112 9.29 -7.16 -17.59
CA LEU A 112 9.57 -6.34 -16.43
C LEU A 112 9.54 -4.86 -16.75
N ASN A 113 8.68 -4.11 -16.11
CA ASN A 113 8.70 -2.66 -16.09
C ASN A 113 8.96 -2.12 -14.68
N ALA A 114 9.49 -0.89 -14.61
CA ALA A 114 9.72 -0.17 -13.37
C ALA A 114 9.04 1.19 -13.45
N GLU A 115 8.22 1.50 -12.47
CA GLU A 115 7.79 2.85 -12.15
C GLU A 115 8.76 3.39 -11.10
N THR A 116 9.27 4.63 -11.30
CA THR A 116 10.46 5.11 -10.58
C THR A 116 10.30 6.52 -9.96
N ARG A 117 9.10 7.09 -9.97
CA ARG A 117 8.86 8.50 -9.57
C ARG A 117 8.05 8.62 -8.29
N SER A 118 7.18 7.67 -8.02
CA SER A 118 6.23 7.69 -6.92
C SER A 118 6.91 7.76 -5.55
N ARG A 119 6.30 8.50 -4.63
CA ARG A 119 6.73 8.67 -3.24
C ARG A 119 5.69 8.20 -2.22
N THR A 120 4.47 7.99 -2.67
CA THR A 120 3.34 7.55 -1.87
C THR A 120 2.68 6.32 -2.48
N THR A 121 1.88 5.61 -1.71
CA THR A 121 1.13 4.45 -2.23
C THR A 121 0.12 4.86 -3.30
N LEU A 122 -0.49 6.04 -3.16
CA LEU A 122 -1.40 6.56 -4.18
C LEU A 122 -0.66 6.80 -5.50
N GLU A 123 0.48 7.47 -5.45
CA GLU A 123 1.34 7.69 -6.62
C GLU A 123 1.84 6.37 -7.22
N ASN A 124 2.22 5.37 -6.40
CA ASN A 124 2.59 4.05 -6.89
C ASN A 124 1.50 3.47 -7.81
N LEU A 125 0.24 3.58 -7.41
CA LEU A 125 -0.89 3.09 -8.19
C LEU A 125 -1.15 3.95 -9.43
N GLN A 126 -1.14 5.27 -9.28
CA GLN A 126 -1.42 6.22 -10.38
C GLN A 126 -0.33 6.20 -11.45
N ASP A 127 0.93 6.29 -11.04
CA ASP A 127 2.08 6.37 -11.94
C ASP A 127 2.38 5.01 -12.62
N SER A 128 1.93 3.90 -12.02
CA SER A 128 1.99 2.59 -12.68
C SER A 128 0.93 2.38 -13.76
N ARG A 129 -0.18 3.14 -13.75
CA ARG A 129 -1.29 2.91 -14.71
C ARG A 129 -0.86 2.84 -16.17
N PRO A 130 -0.01 3.74 -16.70
CA PRO A 130 0.44 3.67 -18.10
C PRO A 130 1.17 2.35 -18.41
N LEU A 131 1.83 1.76 -17.41
CA LEU A 131 2.56 0.50 -17.53
C LEU A 131 1.65 -0.72 -17.39
N LEU A 132 0.41 -0.54 -16.90
CA LEU A 132 -0.59 -1.58 -16.72
C LEU A 132 -1.61 -1.62 -17.87
N LEU A 133 -1.46 -0.75 -18.86
CA LEU A 133 -2.33 -0.73 -20.02
C LEU A 133 -1.96 -1.86 -20.98
N GLY A 134 -2.86 -2.81 -21.16
CA GLY A 134 -2.78 -3.80 -22.23
C GLY A 134 -3.50 -3.32 -23.51
N LYS A 135 -3.52 -4.18 -24.52
CA LYS A 135 -4.19 -3.89 -25.80
C LYS A 135 -5.70 -3.60 -25.66
N ALA A 136 -6.35 -4.16 -24.62
CA ALA A 136 -7.78 -4.02 -24.35
C ALA A 136 -8.10 -2.92 -23.31
N GLY A 137 -7.13 -2.12 -22.89
CA GLY A 137 -7.28 -1.12 -21.85
C GLY A 137 -6.61 -1.52 -20.54
N LEU A 138 -7.06 -0.93 -19.41
CA LEU A 138 -6.49 -1.19 -18.09
C LEU A 138 -6.78 -2.62 -17.63
N GLU A 139 -5.73 -3.41 -17.46
CA GLU A 139 -5.84 -4.80 -17.02
C GLU A 139 -6.13 -4.89 -15.52
N SER A 140 -6.80 -5.99 -15.12
CA SER A 140 -6.86 -6.36 -13.72
C SER A 140 -5.48 -6.85 -13.24
N VAL A 141 -5.09 -6.47 -12.03
CA VAL A 141 -3.75 -6.74 -11.52
C VAL A 141 -3.77 -7.49 -10.18
N THR A 142 -2.71 -8.22 -9.90
CA THR A 142 -2.45 -8.71 -8.54
C THR A 142 -1.40 -7.80 -7.89
N LEU A 143 -1.81 -7.06 -6.86
CA LEU A 143 -0.89 -6.28 -6.03
C LEU A 143 -0.06 -7.23 -5.18
N VAL A 144 1.26 -7.04 -5.18
CA VAL A 144 2.16 -7.79 -4.31
C VAL A 144 2.71 -6.85 -3.24
N THR A 145 2.37 -7.13 -1.98
CA THR A 145 2.74 -6.29 -0.83
C THR A 145 2.82 -7.14 0.45
N ASP A 146 2.91 -6.53 1.63
CA ASP A 146 2.80 -7.23 2.91
C ASP A 146 1.37 -7.15 3.49
N GLU A 147 1.09 -8.00 4.48
CA GLU A 147 -0.25 -8.16 5.07
C GLU A 147 -0.77 -6.90 5.77
N ALA A 148 0.10 -6.07 6.37
CA ALA A 148 -0.33 -4.85 7.04
C ALA A 148 -0.67 -3.74 6.03
N HIS A 149 0.08 -3.67 4.93
CA HIS A 149 -0.11 -2.68 3.87
C HIS A 149 -1.26 -3.04 2.91
N ALA A 150 -1.57 -4.33 2.77
CA ALA A 150 -2.55 -4.85 1.81
C ALA A 150 -3.93 -4.18 1.88
N PRO A 151 -4.56 -3.96 3.07
CA PRO A 151 -5.86 -3.31 3.15
C PRO A 151 -5.85 -1.88 2.58
N ARG A 152 -4.82 -1.09 2.91
CA ARG A 152 -4.66 0.28 2.41
C ARG A 152 -4.39 0.32 0.91
N ALA A 153 -3.50 -0.53 0.43
CA ALA A 153 -3.20 -0.62 -1.00
C ALA A 153 -4.45 -0.99 -1.82
N LEU A 154 -5.27 -1.92 -1.32
CA LEU A 154 -6.50 -2.33 -2.01
C LEU A 154 -7.58 -1.25 -1.97
N ALA A 155 -7.73 -0.52 -0.85
CA ALA A 155 -8.65 0.60 -0.76
C ALA A 155 -8.28 1.71 -1.76
N LEU A 156 -7.00 2.06 -1.85
CA LEU A 156 -6.48 3.04 -2.80
C LEU A 156 -6.63 2.57 -4.27
N ALA A 157 -6.37 1.30 -4.54
CA ALA A 157 -6.57 0.75 -5.88
C ALA A 157 -8.03 0.90 -6.34
N ARG A 158 -8.98 0.58 -5.48
CA ARG A 158 -10.42 0.77 -5.76
C ARG A 158 -10.77 2.24 -5.99
N ALA A 159 -10.28 3.13 -5.15
CA ALA A 159 -10.52 4.57 -5.26
C ALA A 159 -9.94 5.17 -6.56
N THR A 160 -8.84 4.61 -7.08
CA THR A 160 -8.27 5.00 -8.37
C THR A 160 -8.86 4.25 -9.55
N GLY A 161 -9.89 3.43 -9.36
CA GLY A 161 -10.53 2.65 -10.42
C GLY A 161 -9.67 1.49 -10.97
N LEU A 162 -8.64 1.07 -10.23
CA LEU A 162 -7.83 -0.09 -10.59
C LEU A 162 -8.50 -1.36 -10.05
N LYS A 163 -8.83 -2.30 -10.93
CA LYS A 163 -9.31 -3.63 -10.56
C LYS A 163 -8.13 -4.44 -10.04
N ALA A 164 -8.12 -4.73 -8.74
CA ALA A 164 -6.99 -5.38 -8.10
C ALA A 164 -7.41 -6.44 -7.10
N ASP A 165 -6.69 -7.56 -7.15
CA ASP A 165 -6.56 -8.52 -6.06
C ASP A 165 -5.22 -8.32 -5.34
N VAL A 166 -5.02 -8.98 -4.20
CA VAL A 166 -3.79 -8.84 -3.43
C VAL A 166 -3.17 -10.20 -3.15
N SER A 167 -1.87 -10.29 -3.29
CA SER A 167 -1.04 -11.38 -2.80
C SER A 167 -0.05 -10.82 -1.79
N SER A 168 -0.35 -11.00 -0.49
CA SER A 168 0.48 -10.46 0.58
C SER A 168 1.51 -11.47 1.10
N VAL A 169 2.60 -10.93 1.66
CA VAL A 169 3.57 -11.68 2.45
C VAL A 169 3.35 -11.39 3.93
N PRO A 170 3.59 -12.37 4.82
CA PRO A 170 3.48 -12.14 6.26
C PRO A 170 4.54 -11.15 6.73
N LEU A 171 4.19 -10.39 7.75
CA LEU A 171 5.15 -9.53 8.46
C LEU A 171 5.88 -10.34 9.53
N GLY A 172 7.19 -10.09 9.66
CA GLY A 172 7.99 -10.64 10.75
C GLY A 172 7.47 -10.20 12.13
N ALA A 173 7.82 -10.96 13.16
CA ALA A 173 7.53 -10.62 14.54
C ALA A 173 8.12 -9.25 14.91
N GLY A 174 7.44 -8.49 15.77
CA GLY A 174 7.95 -7.21 16.31
C GLY A 174 7.62 -5.97 15.48
N GLN A 175 6.95 -6.07 14.33
CA GLN A 175 6.63 -4.91 13.48
C GLN A 175 5.30 -4.21 13.88
N TRP A 176 4.99 -4.13 15.18
CA TRP A 176 3.73 -3.55 15.66
C TRP A 176 3.58 -2.06 15.31
N ARG A 177 4.68 -1.28 15.34
CA ARG A 177 4.68 0.15 14.95
C ARG A 177 4.29 0.34 13.49
N TYR A 178 4.80 -0.52 12.62
CA TYR A 178 4.44 -0.51 11.22
C TYR A 178 2.96 -0.86 11.01
N ARG A 179 2.47 -1.93 11.67
CA ARG A 179 1.05 -2.31 11.66
C ARG A 179 0.14 -1.17 12.15
N LEU A 180 0.55 -0.48 13.22
CA LEU A 180 -0.17 0.67 13.75
C LEU A 180 -0.21 1.82 12.74
N ARG A 181 0.93 2.16 12.13
CA ARG A 181 0.98 3.20 11.09
C ARG A 181 0.05 2.87 9.92
N GLU A 182 0.01 1.64 9.46
CA GLU A 182 -0.86 1.22 8.37
C GLU A 182 -2.35 1.31 8.75
N LYS A 183 -2.71 0.97 10.00
CA LYS A 183 -4.07 1.15 10.52
C LYS A 183 -4.49 2.62 10.52
N LEU A 184 -3.63 3.49 11.06
CA LEU A 184 -3.91 4.93 11.13
C LEU A 184 -4.03 5.54 9.73
N ALA A 185 -3.16 5.14 8.81
CA ALA A 185 -3.22 5.59 7.43
C ALA A 185 -4.51 5.11 6.73
N LEU A 186 -4.90 3.85 6.90
CA LEU A 186 -6.15 3.34 6.35
C LEU A 186 -7.36 4.09 6.92
N LEU A 187 -7.39 4.35 8.23
CA LEU A 187 -8.44 5.13 8.87
C LEU A 187 -8.52 6.55 8.30
N ALA A 188 -7.38 7.23 8.16
CA ALA A 188 -7.33 8.57 7.59
C ALA A 188 -7.92 8.58 6.17
N TYR A 189 -7.57 7.63 5.32
CA TYR A 189 -8.17 7.51 3.98
C TYR A 189 -9.67 7.20 4.01
N THR A 190 -10.13 6.44 4.99
CA THR A 190 -11.56 6.09 5.10
C THR A 190 -12.39 7.26 5.58
N VAL A 191 -11.87 8.06 6.53
CA VAL A 191 -12.58 9.19 7.14
C VAL A 191 -12.47 10.47 6.31
N LEU A 192 -11.29 10.76 5.79
CA LEU A 192 -11.01 12.00 5.04
C LEU A 192 -11.30 11.89 3.55
N GLY A 193 -11.58 10.69 3.07
CA GLY A 193 -11.72 10.39 1.65
C GLY A 193 -10.38 10.24 0.94
N VAL A 194 -10.35 9.39 -0.08
CA VAL A 194 -9.22 9.28 -1.01
C VAL A 194 -9.45 10.30 -2.12
N GLY A 195 -8.67 11.36 -2.15
CA GLY A 195 -8.70 12.30 -3.28
C GLY A 195 -9.33 13.65 -3.05
N SER A 196 -9.51 14.11 -1.79
CA SER A 196 -9.99 15.48 -1.51
C SER A 196 -8.89 16.54 -1.61
N ARG A 197 -7.90 16.36 -2.48
CA ARG A 197 -6.99 17.43 -2.93
C ARG A 197 -6.85 17.33 -4.44
N GLU A 198 -7.75 18.00 -5.13
CA GLU A 198 -7.45 18.61 -6.40
C GLU A 198 -6.55 19.83 -6.19
#